data_7d7f1ffc01c7a8951ec4218be62b9272
#
_entry.id   7d7f1ffc01c7a8951ec4218be62b9272
#
_cell.length_a   1.000
_cell.length_b   1.000
_cell.length_c   1.000
_cell.angle_alpha   90.00
_cell.angle_beta   90.00
_cell.angle_gamma   90.00
#
_symmetry.space_group_name_H-M   'P 1'
#
loop_
_entity.id
_entity.type
_entity.pdbx_description
1 polymer ?
#
loop_
_entity_poly.entity_id
_entity_poly.type
_entity_poly.pdbx_seq_one_letter_code
_entity_poly.pdbx_strand_id
1 'polypeptide(L)'
;MSRWVEYERKRGIKDITIRLWSRQFNKICRNANRLGYYVPEYEWGEWNIKDKPNRYLNDEEEPRILKELDPSSVQDLKHNNGRQAARDIFILMINAGFRINEASVLKWSEINFDNGVIYLYRSKVSNDDFIPMTKRLCATLLNRRKSVEGEYVFPGRFGGYKTIQNNRALESAFSRAEVTGVSSHNQRKTFATRLLIRGAAITDVQHLLGHASVKTTEKAYAAFVKNERFKQTIDLLDKPVQPKLKVVN
;
A
#
# COMPACT_ATOMS: atom_id res chain seq x y z
N MET A 1 -30.67 -19.26 3.78
CA MET A 1 -29.50 -18.34 3.72
C MET A 1 -29.85 -17.00 3.07
N SER A 2 -30.69 -16.95 2.05
CA SER A 2 -31.17 -15.70 1.44
C SER A 2 -31.73 -14.69 2.46
N ARG A 3 -32.56 -15.14 3.41
CA ARG A 3 -33.15 -14.26 4.46
C ARG A 3 -32.10 -13.53 5.31
N TRP A 4 -30.99 -14.17 5.66
CA TRP A 4 -29.91 -13.51 6.42
C TRP A 4 -29.18 -12.48 5.56
N VAL A 5 -28.89 -12.80 4.31
CA VAL A 5 -28.27 -11.85 3.36
C VAL A 5 -29.16 -10.60 3.17
N GLU A 6 -30.46 -10.80 2.99
CA GLU A 6 -31.43 -9.70 2.89
C GLU A 6 -31.51 -8.86 4.17
N TYR A 7 -31.48 -9.52 5.33
CA TYR A 7 -31.47 -8.84 6.62
C TYR A 7 -30.21 -7.94 6.74
N GLU A 8 -29.02 -8.45 6.42
CA GLU A 8 -27.80 -7.66 6.51
C GLU A 8 -27.76 -6.53 5.47
N ARG A 9 -28.31 -6.74 4.28
CA ARG A 9 -28.50 -5.67 3.28
C ARG A 9 -29.43 -4.56 3.80
N LYS A 10 -30.52 -4.90 4.45
CA LYS A 10 -31.43 -3.92 5.10
C LYS A 10 -30.74 -3.13 6.21
N ARG A 11 -29.77 -3.70 6.89
CA ARG A 11 -28.90 -3.02 7.86
C ARG A 11 -27.84 -2.10 7.22
N GLY A 12 -27.79 -2.02 5.89
CA GLY A 12 -26.82 -1.20 5.16
C GLY A 12 -25.44 -1.85 5.02
N ILE A 13 -25.27 -3.14 5.34
CA ILE A 13 -24.01 -3.84 5.17
C ILE A 13 -23.78 -4.11 3.68
N LYS A 14 -22.59 -3.78 3.20
CA LYS A 14 -22.23 -3.95 1.79
C LYS A 14 -22.05 -5.42 1.43
N ASP A 15 -22.45 -5.81 0.22
CA ASP A 15 -22.36 -7.17 -0.30
C ASP A 15 -20.94 -7.78 -0.19
N ILE A 16 -19.91 -6.98 -0.35
CA ILE A 16 -18.54 -7.45 -0.18
C ILE A 16 -18.25 -7.94 1.25
N THR A 17 -18.81 -7.28 2.26
CA THR A 17 -18.65 -7.67 3.66
C THR A 17 -19.45 -8.94 3.96
N ILE A 18 -20.71 -8.99 3.50
CA ILE A 18 -21.57 -10.15 3.67
C ILE A 18 -20.93 -11.39 3.00
N ARG A 19 -20.38 -11.24 1.80
CA ARG A 19 -19.64 -12.29 1.10
C ARG A 19 -18.39 -12.76 1.87
N LEU A 20 -17.67 -11.87 2.53
CA LEU A 20 -16.54 -12.27 3.37
C LEU A 20 -17.00 -13.12 4.55
N TRP A 21 -18.07 -12.74 5.23
CA TRP A 21 -18.66 -13.51 6.32
C TRP A 21 -19.16 -14.87 5.84
N SER A 22 -19.86 -14.92 4.70
CA SER A 22 -20.33 -16.16 4.09
C SER A 22 -19.18 -17.14 3.79
N ARG A 23 -18.06 -16.63 3.28
CA ARG A 23 -16.84 -17.44 3.04
C ARG A 23 -16.25 -17.99 4.33
N GLN A 24 -16.19 -17.17 5.39
CA GLN A 24 -15.70 -17.63 6.70
C GLN A 24 -16.63 -18.71 7.29
N PHE A 25 -17.94 -18.49 7.19
CA PHE A 25 -18.91 -19.49 7.62
C PHE A 25 -18.75 -20.82 6.87
N ASN A 26 -18.66 -20.78 5.54
CA ASN A 26 -18.44 -22.01 4.75
C ASN A 26 -17.11 -22.68 5.07
N LYS A 27 -16.08 -21.92 5.47
CA LYS A 27 -14.81 -22.49 5.94
C LYS A 27 -15.00 -23.23 7.27
N ILE A 28 -15.79 -22.68 8.19
CA ILE A 28 -16.12 -23.32 9.47
C ILE A 28 -16.92 -24.61 9.22
N CYS A 29 -17.92 -24.58 8.36
CA CYS A 29 -18.73 -25.76 8.00
C CYS A 29 -17.86 -26.87 7.40
N ARG A 30 -16.97 -26.54 6.47
CA ARG A 30 -16.04 -27.52 5.89
C ARG A 30 -15.08 -28.12 6.93
N ASN A 31 -14.61 -27.32 7.89
CA ASN A 31 -13.77 -27.84 8.96
C ASN A 31 -14.56 -28.76 9.90
N ALA A 32 -15.80 -28.40 10.23
CA ALA A 32 -16.68 -29.26 11.03
C ALA A 32 -16.92 -30.61 10.34
N ASN A 33 -17.19 -30.62 9.02
CA ASN A 33 -17.34 -31.85 8.25
C ASN A 33 -16.06 -32.71 8.28
N ARG A 34 -14.87 -32.10 8.24
CA ARG A 34 -13.60 -32.85 8.39
C ARG A 34 -13.41 -33.48 9.77
N LEU A 35 -14.04 -32.90 10.79
CA LEU A 35 -14.03 -33.43 12.17
C LEU A 35 -15.16 -34.44 12.42
N GLY A 36 -15.92 -34.86 11.39
CA GLY A 36 -16.98 -35.85 11.49
C GLY A 36 -18.36 -35.26 11.83
N TYR A 37 -18.52 -33.97 11.95
CA TYR A 37 -19.82 -33.32 12.13
C TYR A 37 -20.47 -33.10 10.77
N TYR A 38 -21.73 -33.53 10.60
CA TYR A 38 -22.46 -33.23 9.37
C TYR A 38 -23.00 -31.83 9.41
N VAL A 39 -22.46 -30.98 8.54
CA VAL A 39 -22.96 -29.62 8.32
C VAL A 39 -23.24 -29.45 6.83
N PRO A 40 -24.47 -29.10 6.42
CA PRO A 40 -24.80 -28.93 5.01
C PRO A 40 -24.02 -27.76 4.40
N GLU A 41 -23.68 -27.88 3.11
CA GLU A 41 -23.18 -26.75 2.36
C GLU A 41 -24.29 -25.75 2.08
N TYR A 42 -23.94 -24.46 2.14
CA TYR A 42 -24.90 -23.37 1.95
C TYR A 42 -24.56 -22.57 0.71
N GLU A 43 -25.54 -22.40 -0.15
CA GLU A 43 -25.51 -21.42 -1.23
C GLU A 43 -26.02 -20.06 -0.75
N TRP A 44 -25.30 -19.02 -1.10
CA TRP A 44 -25.53 -17.66 -0.56
C TRP A 44 -26.23 -16.73 -1.56
N GLY A 45 -26.49 -17.20 -2.79
CA GLY A 45 -27.04 -16.42 -3.88
C GLY A 45 -26.01 -15.53 -4.57
N GLU A 46 -26.48 -14.63 -5.42
CA GLU A 46 -25.65 -13.74 -6.21
C GLU A 46 -25.18 -12.52 -5.42
N TRP A 47 -23.97 -12.05 -5.75
CA TRP A 47 -23.34 -10.91 -5.12
C TRP A 47 -23.25 -9.73 -6.09
N ASN A 48 -23.86 -8.61 -5.77
CA ASN A 48 -23.70 -7.37 -6.53
C ASN A 48 -22.43 -6.61 -6.08
N ILE A 49 -21.28 -7.16 -6.44
CA ILE A 49 -19.99 -6.55 -6.12
C ILE A 49 -19.44 -5.91 -7.38
N LYS A 50 -19.58 -4.59 -7.47
CA LYS A 50 -18.91 -3.80 -8.50
C LYS A 50 -17.45 -3.61 -8.13
N ASP A 51 -16.55 -3.95 -9.04
CA ASP A 51 -15.13 -3.64 -8.88
C ASP A 51 -14.97 -2.11 -8.86
N LYS A 52 -14.40 -1.60 -7.79
CA LYS A 52 -14.07 -0.18 -7.72
C LYS A 52 -12.88 0.09 -8.66
N PRO A 53 -12.93 1.18 -9.44
CA PRO A 53 -11.80 1.56 -10.25
C PRO A 53 -10.54 1.71 -9.39
N ASN A 54 -9.41 1.31 -9.95
CA ASN A 54 -8.15 1.39 -9.22
C ASN A 54 -7.74 2.86 -9.10
N ARG A 55 -7.84 3.43 -7.89
CA ARG A 55 -7.55 4.83 -7.60
C ARG A 55 -6.09 4.96 -7.15
N TYR A 56 -5.32 5.83 -7.79
CA TYR A 56 -4.00 6.27 -7.39
C TYR A 56 -3.94 7.80 -7.45
N LEU A 57 -2.94 8.40 -6.80
CA LEU A 57 -2.76 9.85 -6.81
C LEU A 57 -2.13 10.30 -8.13
N ASN A 58 -2.74 11.26 -8.78
CA ASN A 58 -2.15 11.93 -9.93
C ASN A 58 -1.03 12.91 -9.49
N ASP A 59 -0.35 13.51 -10.48
CA ASP A 59 0.80 14.36 -10.19
C ASP A 59 0.41 15.72 -9.59
N GLU A 60 -0.85 16.15 -9.70
CA GLU A 60 -1.36 17.39 -9.10
C GLU A 60 -1.85 17.19 -7.66
N GLU A 61 -2.33 16.02 -7.32
CA GLU A 61 -2.89 15.72 -6.00
C GLU A 61 -1.82 15.61 -4.92
N GLU A 62 -0.67 15.02 -5.25
CA GLU A 62 0.43 14.88 -4.30
C GLU A 62 0.93 16.23 -3.76
N PRO A 63 1.24 17.26 -4.58
CA PRO A 63 1.63 18.58 -4.09
C PRO A 63 0.57 19.23 -3.21
N ARG A 64 -0.72 19.10 -3.56
CA ARG A 64 -1.81 19.62 -2.74
C ARG A 64 -1.86 18.98 -1.36
N ILE A 65 -1.74 17.65 -1.30
CA ILE A 65 -1.69 16.92 -0.02
C ILE A 65 -0.48 17.34 0.81
N LEU A 66 0.69 17.46 0.18
CA LEU A 66 1.92 17.86 0.88
C LEU A 66 1.87 19.29 1.41
N LYS A 67 1.18 20.21 0.73
CA LYS A 67 0.90 21.54 1.21
C LYS A 67 0.03 21.51 2.48
N GLU A 68 -1.01 20.68 2.49
CA GLU A 68 -1.88 20.51 3.65
C GLU A 68 -1.20 19.77 4.83
N LEU A 69 -0.15 19.03 4.56
CA LEU A 69 0.71 18.38 5.55
C LEU A 69 1.91 19.22 5.96
N ASP A 70 2.04 20.44 5.46
CA ASP A 70 3.15 21.32 5.82
C ASP A 70 3.02 21.72 7.30
N PRO A 71 4.00 21.38 8.15
CA PRO A 71 3.98 21.76 9.56
C PRO A 71 4.04 23.27 9.78
N SER A 72 4.68 24.02 8.88
CA SER A 72 4.78 25.48 9.00
C SER A 72 3.43 26.21 8.90
N SER A 73 2.41 25.53 8.36
CA SER A 73 1.05 26.06 8.24
C SER A 73 0.27 26.12 9.58
N VAL A 74 0.85 25.64 10.69
CA VAL A 74 0.20 25.55 12.00
C VAL A 74 1.11 26.11 13.08
N GLN A 75 0.60 27.06 13.87
CA GLN A 75 1.35 27.68 14.97
C GLN A 75 1.46 26.78 16.21
N ASP A 76 0.53 25.85 16.41
CA ASP A 76 0.54 24.95 17.56
C ASP A 76 1.55 23.80 17.37
N LEU A 77 2.60 23.75 18.20
CA LEU A 77 3.68 22.77 18.17
C LEU A 77 3.18 21.30 18.25
N LYS A 78 2.12 21.04 18.99
CA LYS A 78 1.56 19.68 19.11
C LYS A 78 0.93 19.23 17.80
N HIS A 79 0.19 20.10 17.13
CA HIS A 79 -0.41 19.80 15.83
C HIS A 79 0.64 19.77 14.72
N ASN A 80 1.69 20.60 14.84
CA ASN A 80 2.83 20.65 13.95
C ASN A 80 3.57 19.28 13.92
N ASN A 81 3.93 18.72 15.08
CA ASN A 81 4.56 17.40 15.15
C ASN A 81 3.70 16.29 14.56
N GLY A 82 2.39 16.36 14.76
CA GLY A 82 1.44 15.42 14.16
C GLY A 82 1.39 15.49 12.64
N ARG A 83 1.44 16.71 12.08
CA ARG A 83 1.49 16.93 10.62
C ARG A 83 2.82 16.50 10.02
N GLN A 84 3.94 16.81 10.67
CA GLN A 84 5.26 16.35 10.21
C GLN A 84 5.32 14.82 10.17
N ALA A 85 4.84 14.14 11.20
CA ALA A 85 4.79 12.68 11.21
C ALA A 85 3.90 12.13 10.08
N ALA A 86 2.74 12.73 9.84
CA ALA A 86 1.85 12.33 8.76
C ALA A 86 2.48 12.57 7.38
N ARG A 87 3.19 13.69 7.21
CA ARG A 87 3.94 14.02 5.98
C ARG A 87 5.03 12.97 5.70
N ASP A 88 5.81 12.62 6.71
CA ASP A 88 6.90 11.66 6.57
C ASP A 88 6.37 10.25 6.26
N ILE A 89 5.27 9.83 6.91
CA ILE A 89 4.57 8.57 6.59
C ILE A 89 4.05 8.59 5.15
N PHE A 90 3.44 9.70 4.73
CA PHE A 90 2.96 9.84 3.37
C PHE A 90 4.10 9.69 2.35
N ILE A 91 5.23 10.38 2.57
CA ILE A 91 6.41 10.28 1.71
C ILE A 91 6.98 8.86 1.72
N LEU A 92 7.06 8.18 2.86
CA LEU A 92 7.50 6.79 2.96
C LEU A 92 6.61 5.88 2.11
N MET A 93 5.29 6.02 2.24
CA MET A 93 4.36 5.14 1.54
C MET A 93 4.36 5.33 0.02
N ILE A 94 4.48 6.56 -0.49
CA ILE A 94 4.49 6.83 -1.93
C ILE A 94 5.87 6.60 -2.59
N ASN A 95 6.96 6.53 -1.81
CA ASN A 95 8.31 6.32 -2.33
C ASN A 95 8.86 4.91 -2.09
N ALA A 96 8.27 4.15 -1.17
CA ALA A 96 8.71 2.80 -0.84
C ALA A 96 7.58 1.76 -0.81
N GLY A 97 6.34 2.17 -1.07
CA GLY A 97 5.21 1.27 -1.16
C GLY A 97 4.82 0.56 0.14
N PHE A 98 5.19 1.09 1.29
CA PHE A 98 4.87 0.51 2.60
C PHE A 98 3.37 0.36 2.84
N ARG A 99 2.97 -0.70 3.53
CA ARG A 99 1.66 -0.73 4.18
C ARG A 99 1.69 0.15 5.42
N ILE A 100 0.56 0.76 5.76
CA ILE A 100 0.50 1.66 6.94
C ILE A 100 0.97 0.97 8.23
N ASN A 101 0.67 -0.32 8.39
CA ASN A 101 1.11 -1.10 9.55
C ASN A 101 2.63 -1.41 9.50
N GLU A 102 3.22 -1.61 8.33
CA GLU A 102 4.67 -1.75 8.16
C GLU A 102 5.37 -0.44 8.56
N ALA A 103 4.84 0.70 8.13
CA ALA A 103 5.36 2.01 8.53
C ALA A 103 5.26 2.23 10.05
N SER A 104 4.19 1.74 10.69
CA SER A 104 3.94 1.96 12.13
C SER A 104 4.92 1.23 13.05
N VAL A 105 5.50 0.14 12.60
CA VAL A 105 6.44 -0.69 13.38
C VAL A 105 7.89 -0.55 12.90
N LEU A 106 8.16 0.32 11.92
CA LEU A 106 9.49 0.52 11.35
C LEU A 106 10.46 1.04 12.41
N LYS A 107 11.60 0.37 12.54
CA LYS A 107 12.68 0.73 13.46
C LYS A 107 13.83 1.42 12.73
N TRP A 108 14.57 2.24 13.46
CA TRP A 108 15.78 2.87 12.92
C TRP A 108 16.87 1.86 12.58
N SER A 109 16.94 0.75 13.30
CA SER A 109 17.89 -0.36 13.03
C SER A 109 17.64 -1.06 11.70
N GLU A 110 16.45 -0.92 11.13
CA GLU A 110 16.08 -1.50 9.83
C GLU A 110 16.46 -0.58 8.66
N ILE A 111 16.98 0.63 8.92
CA ILE A 111 17.34 1.61 7.89
C ILE A 111 18.88 1.69 7.79
N ASN A 112 19.40 1.33 6.63
CA ASN A 112 20.80 1.53 6.29
C ASN A 112 20.91 2.75 5.37
N PHE A 113 21.37 3.87 5.92
CA PHE A 113 21.51 5.12 5.17
C PHE A 113 22.71 5.10 4.23
N ASP A 114 23.78 4.36 4.55
CA ASP A 114 24.99 4.27 3.73
C ASP A 114 24.69 3.54 2.42
N ASN A 115 23.96 2.44 2.50
CA ASN A 115 23.55 1.66 1.34
C ASN A 115 22.22 2.18 0.72
N GLY A 116 21.54 3.12 1.37
CA GLY A 116 20.27 3.67 0.89
C GLY A 116 19.14 2.66 0.84
N VAL A 117 19.07 1.73 1.81
CA VAL A 117 18.05 0.66 1.83
C VAL A 117 17.32 0.58 3.17
N ILE A 118 16.07 0.09 3.12
CA ILE A 118 15.28 -0.27 4.29
C ILE A 118 15.05 -1.78 4.26
N TYR A 119 15.44 -2.47 5.32
CA TYR A 119 15.19 -3.90 5.50
C TYR A 119 13.79 -4.11 6.07
N LEU A 120 13.05 -5.06 5.52
CA LEU A 120 11.70 -5.40 5.96
C LEU A 120 11.58 -6.89 6.22
N TYR A 121 11.25 -7.24 7.44
CA TYR A 121 10.85 -8.60 7.75
C TYR A 121 9.37 -8.81 7.40
N ARG A 122 9.10 -9.54 6.33
CA ARG A 122 7.75 -9.91 5.90
C ARG A 122 7.51 -11.39 6.16
N SER A 123 6.93 -11.71 7.31
CA SER A 123 6.68 -13.08 7.79
C SER A 123 5.92 -14.01 6.83
N LYS A 124 5.23 -13.46 5.82
CA LYS A 124 4.46 -14.26 4.85
C LYS A 124 5.26 -14.74 3.63
N VAL A 125 6.48 -14.28 3.44
CA VAL A 125 7.28 -14.57 2.23
C VAL A 125 8.66 -15.13 2.57
N SER A 126 9.01 -15.28 3.85
CA SER A 126 10.26 -15.88 4.37
C SER A 126 11.56 -15.30 3.80
N ASN A 127 11.55 -14.08 3.26
CA ASN A 127 12.72 -13.44 2.70
C ASN A 127 13.02 -12.13 3.44
N ASP A 128 14.29 -11.87 3.68
CA ASP A 128 14.80 -10.57 4.08
C ASP A 128 14.64 -9.63 2.87
N ASP A 129 13.47 -9.02 2.75
CA ASP A 129 13.20 -8.06 1.68
C ASP A 129 13.87 -6.73 2.04
N PHE A 130 14.54 -6.12 1.09
CA PHE A 130 15.01 -4.76 1.21
C PHE A 130 14.34 -3.86 0.16
N ILE A 131 14.11 -2.62 0.53
CA ILE A 131 13.55 -1.61 -0.37
C ILE A 131 14.57 -0.49 -0.52
N PRO A 132 15.08 -0.25 -1.74
CA PRO A 132 15.94 0.90 -2.01
C PRO A 132 15.20 2.22 -1.77
N MET A 133 15.85 3.17 -1.11
CA MET A 133 15.29 4.48 -0.86
C MET A 133 15.51 5.42 -2.04
N THR A 134 14.47 6.18 -2.39
CA THR A 134 14.64 7.36 -3.25
C THR A 134 15.44 8.43 -2.51
N LYS A 135 16.13 9.34 -3.24
CA LYS A 135 16.82 10.49 -2.63
C LYS A 135 15.91 11.30 -1.70
N ARG A 136 14.67 11.50 -2.10
CA ARG A 136 13.65 12.21 -1.32
C ARG A 136 13.34 11.49 -0.01
N LEU A 137 13.12 10.16 -0.06
CA LEU A 137 12.83 9.37 1.13
C LEU A 137 14.00 9.36 2.11
N CYS A 138 15.23 9.16 1.59
CA CYS A 138 16.45 9.21 2.40
C CYS A 138 16.57 10.55 3.13
N ALA A 139 16.46 11.68 2.42
CA ALA A 139 16.50 13.01 3.02
C ALA A 139 15.40 13.22 4.10
N THR A 140 14.18 12.73 3.83
CA THR A 140 13.07 12.81 4.79
C THR A 140 13.39 12.04 6.08
N LEU A 141 13.89 10.80 5.96
CA LEU A 141 14.20 9.96 7.11
C LEU A 141 15.43 10.47 7.90
N LEU A 142 16.44 11.01 7.22
CA LEU A 142 17.59 11.68 7.87
C LEU A 142 17.15 12.90 8.68
N ASN A 143 16.28 13.73 8.13
CA ASN A 143 15.74 14.88 8.87
C ASN A 143 14.88 14.44 10.05
N ARG A 144 14.06 13.41 9.87
CA ARG A 144 13.26 12.85 10.94
C ARG A 144 14.13 12.27 12.06
N ARG A 145 15.25 11.62 11.74
CA ARG A 145 16.19 11.06 12.72
C ARG A 145 16.74 12.11 13.69
N LYS A 146 16.90 13.36 13.23
CA LYS A 146 17.37 14.46 14.07
C LYS A 146 16.36 14.90 15.15
N SER A 147 15.07 14.64 14.93
CA SER A 147 13.97 15.13 15.78
C SER A 147 13.21 14.02 16.51
N VAL A 148 13.53 12.76 16.25
CA VAL A 148 12.84 11.60 16.84
C VAL A 148 13.85 10.69 17.52
N GLU A 149 13.72 10.58 18.83
CA GLU A 149 14.51 9.68 19.68
C GLU A 149 13.83 8.31 19.82
N GLY A 150 14.60 7.31 20.26
CA GLY A 150 14.11 5.96 20.54
C GLY A 150 14.28 5.00 19.38
N GLU A 151 13.64 3.85 19.49
CA GLU A 151 13.80 2.69 18.60
C GLU A 151 13.01 2.85 17.28
N TYR A 152 11.81 3.43 17.35
CA TYR A 152 10.85 3.49 16.25
C TYR A 152 10.97 4.78 15.44
N VAL A 153 10.83 4.66 14.13
CA VAL A 153 10.77 5.82 13.22
C VAL A 153 9.52 6.67 13.47
N PHE A 154 8.41 6.02 13.79
CA PHE A 154 7.12 6.68 14.08
C PHE A 154 6.62 6.23 15.46
N PRO A 155 7.22 6.74 16.55
CA PRO A 155 6.87 6.30 17.89
C PRO A 155 5.44 6.70 18.28
N GLY A 156 4.84 5.90 19.13
CA GLY A 156 3.61 6.24 19.84
C GLY A 156 3.86 7.25 20.97
N ARG A 157 2.79 7.65 21.65
CA ARG A 157 2.83 8.65 22.73
C ARG A 157 3.83 8.29 23.86
N PHE A 158 4.08 7.00 24.07
CA PHE A 158 4.94 6.49 25.14
C PHE A 158 6.24 5.86 24.62
N GLY A 159 6.68 6.23 23.40
CA GLY A 159 7.93 5.76 22.81
C GLY A 159 7.88 4.39 22.14
N GLY A 160 6.88 3.55 22.44
CA GLY A 160 6.69 2.26 21.76
C GLY A 160 6.14 2.41 20.35
N TYR A 161 5.90 1.29 19.65
CA TYR A 161 5.26 1.33 18.34
C TYR A 161 3.85 1.94 18.44
N LYS A 162 3.44 2.60 17.37
CA LYS A 162 2.11 3.18 17.23
C LYS A 162 1.30 2.38 16.25
N THR A 163 0.17 1.82 16.68
CA THR A 163 -0.79 1.26 15.72
C THR A 163 -1.41 2.40 14.92
N ILE A 164 -1.02 2.54 13.66
CA ILE A 164 -1.54 3.58 12.76
C ILE A 164 -2.70 2.95 11.94
N GLN A 165 -3.80 2.60 12.60
CA GLN A 165 -4.97 2.08 11.88
C GLN A 165 -5.70 3.18 11.10
N ASN A 166 -5.80 4.39 11.68
CA ASN A 166 -6.38 5.57 11.04
C ASN A 166 -5.48 6.78 11.31
N ASN A 167 -4.75 7.22 10.32
CA ASN A 167 -3.98 8.46 10.44
C ASN A 167 -4.90 9.65 10.18
N ARG A 168 -5.57 10.13 11.25
CA ARG A 168 -6.51 11.26 11.17
C ARG A 168 -5.88 12.50 10.54
N ALA A 169 -4.60 12.76 10.79
CA ALA A 169 -3.90 13.90 10.20
C ALA A 169 -3.80 13.76 8.68
N LEU A 170 -3.55 12.55 8.20
CA LEU A 170 -3.48 12.26 6.76
C LEU A 170 -4.87 12.31 6.10
N GLU A 171 -5.90 11.74 6.74
CA GLU A 171 -7.28 11.80 6.25
C GLU A 171 -7.80 13.23 6.19
N SER A 172 -7.53 14.04 7.23
CA SER A 172 -7.86 15.46 7.23
C SER A 172 -7.10 16.25 6.13
N ALA A 173 -5.85 15.88 5.84
CA ALA A 173 -5.10 16.50 4.75
C ALA A 173 -5.70 16.16 3.39
N PHE A 174 -6.15 14.92 3.16
CA PHE A 174 -6.87 14.56 1.92
C PHE A 174 -8.15 15.39 1.75
N SER A 175 -8.93 15.53 2.82
CA SER A 175 -10.16 16.32 2.79
C SER A 175 -9.88 17.81 2.47
N ARG A 176 -8.89 18.44 3.13
CA ARG A 176 -8.52 19.83 2.87
C ARG A 176 -7.91 20.05 1.49
N ALA A 177 -7.16 19.07 0.99
CA ALA A 177 -6.61 19.08 -0.36
C ALA A 177 -7.66 18.79 -1.45
N GLU A 178 -8.94 18.57 -1.06
CA GLU A 178 -10.04 18.19 -1.96
C GLU A 178 -9.73 16.93 -2.78
N VAL A 179 -9.02 15.97 -2.17
CA VAL A 179 -8.66 14.69 -2.80
C VAL A 179 -9.59 13.60 -2.28
N THR A 180 -10.57 13.23 -3.09
CA THR A 180 -11.61 12.28 -2.73
C THR A 180 -11.30 10.84 -3.16
N GLY A 181 -11.93 9.87 -2.49
CA GLY A 181 -11.80 8.44 -2.83
C GLY A 181 -10.43 7.83 -2.54
N VAL A 182 -9.63 8.49 -1.71
CA VAL A 182 -8.27 8.09 -1.33
C VAL A 182 -8.24 7.63 0.12
N SER A 183 -7.47 6.59 0.37
CA SER A 183 -7.14 6.07 1.69
C SER A 183 -5.63 5.82 1.79
N SER A 184 -5.13 5.45 2.95
CA SER A 184 -3.70 5.08 3.13
C SER A 184 -3.23 3.98 2.16
N HIS A 185 -4.12 3.10 1.70
CA HIS A 185 -3.76 2.06 0.73
C HIS A 185 -3.52 2.61 -0.68
N ASN A 186 -4.07 3.78 -1.02
CA ASN A 186 -3.90 4.39 -2.33
C ASN A 186 -2.49 4.94 -2.54
N GLN A 187 -1.75 5.32 -1.49
CA GLN A 187 -0.35 5.74 -1.62
C GLN A 187 0.54 4.58 -2.12
N ARG A 188 0.34 3.38 -1.56
CA ARG A 188 1.03 2.19 -2.02
C ARG A 188 0.64 1.83 -3.46
N LYS A 189 -0.63 2.03 -3.83
CA LYS A 189 -1.07 1.90 -5.23
C LYS A 189 -0.39 2.93 -6.12
N THR A 190 -0.25 4.18 -5.65
CA THR A 190 0.44 5.25 -6.37
C THR A 190 1.90 4.88 -6.64
N PHE A 191 2.61 4.38 -5.63
CA PHE A 191 3.98 3.87 -5.80
C PHE A 191 4.07 2.83 -6.92
N ALA A 192 3.23 1.80 -6.85
CA ALA A 192 3.24 0.72 -7.84
C ALA A 192 2.85 1.20 -9.25
N THR A 193 1.78 1.99 -9.36
CA THR A 193 1.31 2.52 -10.65
C THR A 193 2.38 3.40 -11.30
N ARG A 194 3.03 4.28 -10.52
CA ARG A 194 4.09 5.15 -11.03
C ARG A 194 5.31 4.38 -11.53
N LEU A 195 5.68 3.28 -10.88
CA LEU A 195 6.76 2.41 -11.35
C LEU A 195 6.39 1.73 -12.66
N LEU A 196 5.17 1.19 -12.74
CA LEU A 196 4.69 0.51 -13.94
C LEU A 196 4.56 1.45 -15.15
N ILE A 197 4.06 2.68 -14.95
CA ILE A 197 3.99 3.71 -15.99
C ILE A 197 5.40 4.09 -16.48
N ARG A 198 6.41 4.09 -15.58
CA ARG A 198 7.82 4.36 -15.93
C ARG A 198 8.54 3.14 -16.53
N GLY A 199 7.84 2.03 -16.78
CA GLY A 199 8.39 0.87 -17.48
C GLY A 199 9.04 -0.18 -16.57
N ALA A 200 8.87 -0.10 -15.24
CA ALA A 200 9.35 -1.14 -14.35
C ALA A 200 8.67 -2.49 -14.65
N ALA A 201 9.42 -3.58 -14.55
CA ALA A 201 8.84 -4.91 -14.70
C ALA A 201 7.83 -5.20 -13.58
N ILE A 202 6.73 -5.87 -13.92
CA ILE A 202 5.66 -6.16 -12.95
C ILE A 202 6.16 -7.10 -11.84
N THR A 203 7.13 -7.95 -12.14
CA THR A 203 7.82 -8.81 -11.17
C THR A 203 8.58 -8.01 -10.14
N ASP A 204 9.31 -6.96 -10.55
CA ASP A 204 10.06 -6.10 -9.65
C ASP A 204 9.11 -5.32 -8.73
N VAL A 205 8.01 -4.79 -9.30
CA VAL A 205 6.97 -4.12 -8.51
C VAL A 205 6.31 -5.09 -7.53
N GLN A 206 6.09 -6.34 -7.92
CA GLN A 206 5.58 -7.40 -7.04
C GLN A 206 6.51 -7.62 -5.84
N HIS A 207 7.82 -7.77 -6.10
CA HIS A 207 8.84 -7.97 -5.06
C HIS A 207 8.87 -6.76 -4.11
N LEU A 208 8.99 -5.54 -4.63
CA LEU A 208 8.98 -4.32 -3.82
C LEU A 208 7.71 -4.19 -2.96
N LEU A 209 6.57 -4.63 -3.47
CA LEU A 209 5.32 -4.67 -2.70
C LEU A 209 5.23 -5.86 -1.74
N GLY A 210 6.08 -6.89 -1.84
CA GLY A 210 5.96 -8.12 -1.07
C GLY A 210 4.60 -8.80 -1.30
N HIS A 211 4.20 -8.96 -2.55
CA HIS A 211 3.04 -9.75 -2.93
C HIS A 211 3.47 -11.20 -3.18
N ALA A 212 2.83 -12.14 -2.50
CA ALA A 212 3.13 -13.57 -2.65
C ALA A 212 2.87 -14.12 -4.08
N SER A 213 2.13 -13.39 -4.91
CA SER A 213 1.81 -13.80 -6.28
C SER A 213 1.74 -12.61 -7.23
N VAL A 214 2.34 -12.77 -8.43
CA VAL A 214 2.26 -11.80 -9.54
C VAL A 214 0.80 -11.53 -9.93
N LYS A 215 -0.07 -12.55 -9.88
CA LYS A 215 -1.50 -12.41 -10.17
C LYS A 215 -2.18 -11.32 -9.32
N THR A 216 -1.72 -11.12 -8.09
CA THR A 216 -2.26 -10.04 -7.22
C THR A 216 -1.89 -8.66 -7.77
N THR A 217 -0.67 -8.49 -8.25
CA THR A 217 -0.19 -7.25 -8.86
C THR A 217 -0.84 -7.04 -10.22
N GLU A 218 -0.89 -8.07 -11.06
CA GLU A 218 -1.56 -8.02 -12.37
C GLU A 218 -3.02 -7.61 -12.24
N LYS A 219 -3.81 -8.28 -11.39
CA LYS A 219 -5.23 -7.94 -11.18
C LYS A 219 -5.40 -6.50 -10.69
N ALA A 220 -4.51 -6.02 -9.83
CA ALA A 220 -4.59 -4.67 -9.28
C ALA A 220 -4.22 -3.59 -10.31
N TYR A 221 -3.33 -3.88 -11.27
CA TYR A 221 -2.74 -2.86 -12.14
C TYR A 221 -2.91 -3.14 -13.65
N ALA A 222 -3.59 -4.22 -14.04
CA ALA A 222 -3.77 -4.65 -15.44
C ALA A 222 -4.31 -3.53 -16.36
N ALA A 223 -5.22 -2.71 -15.87
CA ALA A 223 -5.80 -1.62 -16.64
C ALA A 223 -4.79 -0.52 -17.00
N PHE A 224 -3.76 -0.30 -16.15
CA PHE A 224 -2.72 0.71 -16.38
C PHE A 224 -1.57 0.19 -17.22
N VAL A 225 -1.29 -1.11 -17.12
CA VAL A 225 -0.17 -1.75 -17.82
C VAL A 225 -0.46 -1.93 -19.31
N LYS A 226 -1.72 -2.17 -19.70
CA LYS A 226 -2.04 -2.51 -21.09
C LYS A 226 -1.72 -1.41 -22.10
N ASN A 227 -2.19 -0.19 -21.89
CA ASN A 227 -2.08 0.86 -22.90
C ASN A 227 -0.68 1.46 -23.03
N GLU A 228 -0.03 1.79 -21.92
CA GLU A 228 1.31 2.38 -21.93
C GLU A 228 2.38 1.34 -22.33
N ARG A 229 2.25 0.10 -21.85
CA ARG A 229 3.20 -0.96 -22.13
C ARG A 229 3.17 -1.41 -23.61
N PHE A 230 2.00 -1.43 -24.23
CA PHE A 230 1.91 -1.78 -25.65
C PHE A 230 2.59 -0.72 -26.51
N LYS A 231 2.40 0.57 -26.24
CA LYS A 231 3.14 1.64 -26.93
C LYS A 231 4.65 1.47 -26.74
N GLN A 232 5.12 1.40 -25.49
CA GLN A 232 6.55 1.24 -25.20
C GLN A 232 7.14 -0.05 -25.78
N THR A 233 6.36 -1.14 -25.87
CA THR A 233 6.82 -2.40 -26.44
C THR A 233 6.96 -2.28 -27.96
N ILE A 234 6.03 -1.60 -28.63
CA ILE A 234 6.13 -1.33 -30.07
C ILE A 234 7.28 -0.37 -30.36
N ASP A 235 7.45 0.68 -29.56
CA ASP A 235 8.57 1.63 -29.68
C ASP A 235 9.96 0.95 -29.55
N LEU A 236 10.03 -0.25 -28.96
CA LEU A 236 11.27 -1.05 -28.93
C LEU A 236 11.68 -1.55 -30.32
N LEU A 237 10.73 -1.72 -31.24
CA LEU A 237 11.02 -2.15 -32.62
C LEU A 237 11.69 -1.03 -33.41
N ASP A 238 11.44 0.22 -33.05
CA ASP A 238 12.03 1.40 -33.70
C ASP A 238 13.45 1.71 -33.20
N LYS A 239 13.88 1.04 -32.11
CA LYS A 239 15.24 1.23 -31.56
C LYS A 239 16.23 0.30 -32.26
N PRO A 240 17.41 0.81 -32.65
CA PRO A 240 18.43 -0.04 -33.25
C PRO A 240 18.89 -1.12 -32.25
N VAL A 241 18.98 -2.36 -32.73
CA VAL A 241 19.46 -3.50 -31.97
C VAL A 241 20.93 -3.27 -31.64
N GLN A 242 21.25 -2.89 -30.40
CA GLN A 242 22.63 -2.89 -29.94
C GLN A 242 22.99 -4.29 -29.43
N PRO A 243 23.96 -4.99 -30.06
CA PRO A 243 24.37 -6.30 -29.59
C PRO A 243 25.16 -6.14 -28.28
N LYS A 244 24.48 -6.33 -27.13
CA LYS A 244 25.12 -6.47 -25.83
C LYS A 244 25.44 -7.95 -25.55
N LEU A 245 26.26 -8.56 -26.36
CA LEU A 245 26.93 -9.80 -25.99
C LEU A 245 28.44 -9.52 -25.97
N LYS A 246 28.97 -9.10 -24.84
CA LYS A 246 30.38 -9.33 -24.52
C LYS A 246 30.47 -10.79 -24.09
N VAL A 247 30.97 -11.64 -24.98
CA VAL A 247 31.48 -12.96 -24.61
C VAL A 247 32.65 -12.70 -23.71
N VAL A 248 32.52 -13.06 -22.43
CA VAL A 248 33.67 -13.10 -21.52
C VAL A 248 34.33 -14.44 -21.79
N ASN A 249 35.51 -14.39 -22.42
CA ASN A 249 36.44 -15.53 -22.50
C ASN A 249 37.07 -15.75 -21.13
#